data_f66734c40b25207803e59906e3a8e00b
#
_entry.id   f66734c40b25207803e59906e3a8e00b
#
_cell.length_a   1.000
_cell.length_b   1.000
_cell.length_c   1.000
_cell.angle_alpha   90.00
_cell.angle_beta   90.00
_cell.angle_gamma   90.00
#
_symmetry.space_group_name_H-M   'P 1'
#
loop_
_entity.id
_entity.type
_entity.pdbx_description
1 polymer ?
#
loop_
_entity_poly.entity_id
_entity_poly.type
_entity_poly.pdbx_seq_one_letter_code
_entity_poly.pdbx_strand_id
1 'polypeptide(L)'
;TSAPTLVMSFSMLCGTLLWPLLTKHSEKKRRAEMEAERQKKYREYLNGVRDEIYKVGEEQKNILLENCPSIAECADWIIHRKSRLWERVLGQDDFLSLRLGCGNVALDADIKFPDKRFSVDADLLQNEVNRLADTPQKLSDSPITCSLLHSPVTGVVGESEGARAFLQSLILQIAALHGYDQVKIALFVDAADESTWS
;
A
#
# COMPACT_ATOMS: atom_id res chain seq x y z
N THR A 1 -4.14 -37.67 -74.06
CA THR A 1 -4.19 -36.66 -72.95
C THR A 1 -3.34 -35.49 -73.38
N SER A 2 -4.01 -34.39 -73.79
CA SER A 2 -3.37 -33.20 -74.33
C SER A 2 -2.61 -32.45 -73.22
N ALA A 3 -1.37 -32.04 -73.48
CA ALA A 3 -0.49 -31.30 -72.56
C ALA A 3 -1.16 -30.11 -71.82
N PRO A 4 -2.08 -29.35 -72.42
CA PRO A 4 -2.77 -28.26 -71.73
C PRO A 4 -3.68 -28.70 -70.59
N THR A 5 -4.28 -29.87 -70.63
CA THR A 5 -5.13 -30.38 -69.51
C THR A 5 -4.33 -30.81 -68.32
N LEU A 6 -3.12 -31.31 -68.47
CA LEU A 6 -2.20 -31.64 -67.42
C LEU A 6 -1.69 -30.39 -66.69
N VAL A 7 -1.35 -29.34 -67.42
CA VAL A 7 -0.91 -28.05 -66.88
C VAL A 7 -2.03 -27.40 -66.09
N MET A 8 -3.27 -27.44 -66.59
CA MET A 8 -4.42 -26.88 -65.87
C MET A 8 -4.73 -27.63 -64.57
N SER A 9 -4.66 -28.97 -64.58
CA SER A 9 -4.87 -29.81 -63.41
C SER A 9 -3.78 -29.61 -62.35
N PHE A 10 -2.54 -29.47 -62.77
CA PHE A 10 -1.42 -29.22 -61.90
C PHE A 10 -1.48 -27.82 -61.23
N SER A 11 -1.85 -26.79 -62.03
CA SER A 11 -2.08 -25.44 -61.53
C SER A 11 -3.21 -25.38 -60.50
N MET A 12 -4.30 -26.09 -60.73
CA MET A 12 -5.42 -26.18 -59.77
C MET A 12 -5.05 -26.92 -58.50
N LEU A 13 -4.30 -28.00 -58.61
CA LEU A 13 -3.75 -28.74 -57.45
C LEU A 13 -2.78 -27.89 -56.62
N CYS A 14 -1.88 -27.17 -57.22
CA CYS A 14 -0.98 -26.25 -56.55
C CYS A 14 -1.73 -25.13 -55.82
N GLY A 15 -2.74 -24.54 -56.48
CA GLY A 15 -3.57 -23.49 -55.86
C GLY A 15 -4.37 -24.00 -54.66
N THR A 16 -4.96 -25.18 -54.74
CA THR A 16 -5.77 -25.73 -53.63
C THR A 16 -4.95 -26.25 -52.44
N LEU A 17 -3.73 -26.69 -52.64
CA LEU A 17 -2.87 -27.21 -51.57
C LEU A 17 -1.92 -26.14 -50.96
N LEU A 18 -1.36 -25.28 -51.81
CA LEU A 18 -0.39 -24.28 -51.34
C LEU A 18 -1.07 -23.07 -50.72
N TRP A 19 -2.20 -22.62 -51.26
CA TRP A 19 -2.92 -21.47 -50.76
C TRP A 19 -3.36 -21.59 -49.27
N PRO A 20 -3.97 -22.70 -48.83
CA PRO A 20 -4.32 -22.89 -47.41
C PRO A 20 -3.11 -22.98 -46.47
N LEU A 21 -1.97 -23.49 -46.98
CA LEU A 21 -0.74 -23.55 -46.15
C LEU A 21 -0.13 -22.15 -45.94
N LEU A 22 -0.10 -21.34 -46.98
CA LEU A 22 0.38 -19.95 -46.91
C LEU A 22 -0.55 -19.07 -46.05
N THR A 23 -1.87 -19.21 -46.20
CA THR A 23 -2.84 -18.48 -45.41
C THR A 23 -2.82 -18.88 -43.94
N LYS A 24 -2.72 -20.17 -43.59
CA LYS A 24 -2.58 -20.65 -42.24
C LYS A 24 -1.30 -20.12 -41.55
N HIS A 25 -0.20 -20.07 -42.30
CA HIS A 25 1.06 -19.54 -41.75
C HIS A 25 0.97 -18.03 -41.46
N SER A 26 0.41 -17.26 -42.42
CA SER A 26 0.22 -15.82 -42.25
C SER A 26 -0.79 -15.47 -41.13
N GLU A 27 -1.87 -16.25 -41.02
CA GLU A 27 -2.87 -16.09 -39.97
C GLU A 27 -2.28 -16.41 -38.55
N LYS A 28 -1.47 -17.47 -38.48
CA LYS A 28 -0.78 -17.82 -37.25
C LYS A 28 0.16 -16.71 -36.77
N LYS A 29 0.94 -16.16 -37.72
CA LYS A 29 1.83 -15.03 -37.43
C LYS A 29 1.05 -13.79 -36.99
N ARG A 30 0.00 -13.43 -37.71
CA ARG A 30 -0.87 -12.29 -37.36
C ARG A 30 -1.57 -12.46 -36.02
N ARG A 31 -2.03 -13.66 -35.64
CA ARG A 31 -2.60 -13.95 -34.32
C ARG A 31 -1.55 -13.81 -33.22
N ALA A 32 -0.32 -14.29 -33.45
CA ALA A 32 0.77 -14.15 -32.50
C ALA A 32 1.17 -12.67 -32.31
N GLU A 33 1.20 -11.88 -33.38
CA GLU A 33 1.49 -10.44 -33.31
C GLU A 33 0.38 -9.68 -32.56
N MET A 34 -0.90 -9.97 -32.82
CA MET A 34 -2.01 -9.36 -32.11
C MET A 34 -2.02 -9.74 -30.61
N GLU A 35 -1.68 -11.00 -30.29
CA GLU A 35 -1.58 -11.44 -28.89
C GLU A 35 -0.41 -10.78 -28.18
N ALA A 36 0.74 -10.64 -28.81
CA ALA A 36 1.89 -9.92 -28.26
C ALA A 36 1.57 -8.44 -28.01
N GLU A 37 0.86 -7.79 -28.93
CA GLU A 37 0.41 -6.40 -28.77
C GLU A 37 -0.61 -6.27 -27.62
N ARG A 38 -1.58 -7.20 -27.54
CA ARG A 38 -2.54 -7.27 -26.43
C ARG A 38 -1.83 -7.39 -25.09
N GLN A 39 -0.87 -8.32 -24.99
CA GLN A 39 -0.10 -8.52 -23.76
C GLN A 39 0.74 -7.29 -23.39
N LYS A 40 1.33 -6.63 -24.38
CA LYS A 40 2.10 -5.40 -24.17
C LYS A 40 1.20 -4.29 -23.59
N LYS A 41 0.07 -3.99 -24.23
CA LYS A 41 -0.89 -2.97 -23.78
C LYS A 41 -1.42 -3.27 -22.37
N TYR A 42 -1.68 -4.54 -22.08
CA TYR A 42 -2.18 -4.93 -20.77
C TYR A 42 -1.12 -4.76 -19.68
N ARG A 43 0.15 -5.09 -19.95
CA ARG A 43 1.26 -4.83 -19.02
C ARG A 43 1.48 -3.33 -18.81
N GLU A 44 1.38 -2.53 -19.85
CA GLU A 44 1.44 -1.06 -19.72
C GLU A 44 0.32 -0.55 -18.83
N TYR A 45 -0.90 -1.06 -18.98
CA TYR A 45 -2.02 -0.75 -18.11
C TYR A 45 -1.76 -1.17 -16.65
N LEU A 46 -1.30 -2.40 -16.40
CA LEU A 46 -0.99 -2.88 -15.05
C LEU A 46 0.13 -2.05 -14.38
N ASN A 47 1.12 -1.61 -15.14
CA ASN A 47 2.15 -0.73 -14.63
C ASN A 47 1.56 0.63 -14.23
N GLY A 48 0.69 1.21 -15.06
CA GLY A 48 -0.02 2.44 -14.72
C GLY A 48 -0.84 2.31 -13.43
N VAL A 49 -1.59 1.22 -13.26
CA VAL A 49 -2.35 0.94 -12.03
C VAL A 49 -1.42 0.80 -10.82
N ARG A 50 -0.28 0.12 -10.99
CA ARG A 50 0.72 -0.01 -9.90
C ARG A 50 1.26 1.35 -9.48
N ASP A 51 1.60 2.20 -10.44
CA ASP A 51 2.11 3.55 -10.17
C ASP A 51 1.05 4.41 -9.46
N GLU A 52 -0.22 4.26 -9.81
CA GLU A 52 -1.33 4.95 -9.14
C GLU A 52 -1.51 4.45 -7.69
N ILE A 53 -1.48 3.14 -7.46
CA ILE A 53 -1.51 2.56 -6.10
C ILE A 53 -0.34 3.08 -5.26
N TYR A 54 0.86 3.14 -5.84
CA TYR A 54 2.03 3.67 -5.15
C TYR A 54 1.84 5.14 -4.76
N LYS A 55 1.33 5.95 -5.69
CA LYS A 55 1.05 7.37 -5.45
C LYS A 55 0.05 7.58 -4.32
N VAL A 56 -1.07 6.84 -4.33
CA VAL A 56 -2.06 6.87 -3.26
C VAL A 56 -1.44 6.45 -1.92
N GLY A 57 -0.56 5.44 -1.94
CA GLY A 57 0.16 5.01 -0.75
C GLY A 57 1.08 6.08 -0.18
N GLU A 58 1.83 6.78 -1.02
CA GLU A 58 2.69 7.89 -0.57
C GLU A 58 1.86 9.08 -0.04
N GLU A 59 0.73 9.38 -0.66
CA GLU A 59 -0.19 10.42 -0.17
C GLU A 59 -0.74 10.04 1.21
N GLN A 60 -1.20 8.80 1.41
CA GLN A 60 -1.65 8.31 2.72
C GLN A 60 -0.54 8.37 3.76
N LYS A 61 0.67 7.95 3.40
CA LYS A 61 1.83 8.01 4.30
C LYS A 61 2.13 9.44 4.75
N ASN A 62 2.10 10.40 3.82
CA ASN A 62 2.33 11.81 4.13
C ASN A 62 1.25 12.36 5.07
N ILE A 63 -0.02 12.01 4.85
CA ILE A 63 -1.12 12.38 5.75
C ILE A 63 -0.92 11.79 7.15
N LEU A 64 -0.51 10.52 7.24
CA LEU A 64 -0.23 9.87 8.52
C LEU A 64 0.94 10.54 9.24
N LEU A 65 2.02 10.88 8.53
CA LEU A 65 3.17 11.58 9.11
C LEU A 65 2.81 12.98 9.60
N GLU A 66 1.98 13.70 8.86
CA GLU A 66 1.50 15.02 9.25
C GLU A 66 0.60 14.96 10.49
N ASN A 67 -0.32 13.99 10.55
CA ASN A 67 -1.25 13.84 11.66
C ASN A 67 -0.63 13.19 12.91
N CYS A 68 0.44 12.44 12.76
CA CYS A 68 1.11 11.73 13.84
C CYS A 68 2.56 12.19 13.99
N PRO A 69 2.80 13.36 14.59
CA PRO A 69 4.13 13.95 14.71
C PRO A 69 5.08 13.05 15.48
N SER A 70 6.36 13.16 15.17
CA SER A 70 7.43 12.51 15.91
C SER A 70 7.64 13.17 17.26
N ILE A 71 8.34 12.46 18.16
CA ILE A 71 8.71 13.01 19.48
C ILE A 71 9.55 14.29 19.33
N ALA A 72 10.44 14.32 18.36
CA ALA A 72 11.28 15.49 18.09
C ALA A 72 10.46 16.71 17.65
N GLU A 73 9.43 16.49 16.80
CA GLU A 73 8.50 17.55 16.41
C GLU A 73 7.65 18.02 17.59
N CYS A 74 7.16 17.13 18.43
CA CYS A 74 6.42 17.48 19.64
C CYS A 74 7.29 18.34 20.59
N ALA A 75 8.55 17.97 20.80
CA ALA A 75 9.49 18.74 21.60
C ALA A 75 9.75 20.13 20.98
N ASP A 76 9.95 20.19 19.68
CA ASP A 76 10.15 21.44 18.94
C ASP A 76 8.93 22.39 19.07
N TRP A 77 7.72 21.85 19.02
CA TRP A 77 6.48 22.64 19.17
C TRP A 77 6.35 23.23 20.58
N ILE A 78 6.72 22.46 21.63
CA ILE A 78 6.70 22.94 23.00
C ILE A 78 7.76 24.05 23.18
N ILE A 79 9.00 23.81 22.74
CA ILE A 79 10.13 24.73 22.93
C ILE A 79 9.87 26.06 22.20
N HIS A 80 9.42 25.99 20.95
CA HIS A 80 9.23 27.16 20.11
C HIS A 80 7.80 27.70 20.08
N ARG A 81 6.88 27.16 20.89
CA ARG A 81 5.47 27.54 20.99
C ARG A 81 4.80 27.65 19.61
N LYS A 82 4.94 26.58 18.79
CA LYS A 82 4.37 26.57 17.44
C LYS A 82 2.85 26.51 17.47
N SER A 83 2.22 26.92 16.35
CA SER A 83 0.75 27.01 16.22
C SER A 83 0.04 25.67 16.34
N ARG A 84 0.74 24.56 16.10
CA ARG A 84 0.21 23.20 16.21
C ARG A 84 0.19 22.67 17.67
N LEU A 85 0.70 23.45 18.62
CA LEU A 85 0.65 23.10 20.04
C LEU A 85 -0.83 23.09 20.49
N TRP A 86 -1.25 21.98 21.14
CA TRP A 86 -2.61 21.77 21.66
C TRP A 86 -3.72 21.78 20.60
N GLU A 87 -3.41 21.27 19.40
CA GLU A 87 -4.37 21.26 18.31
C GLU A 87 -5.50 20.24 18.48
N ARG A 88 -5.30 19.19 19.29
CA ARG A 88 -6.29 18.13 19.49
C ARG A 88 -7.24 18.46 20.63
N VAL A 89 -8.53 18.47 20.32
CA VAL A 89 -9.59 18.82 21.26
C VAL A 89 -10.56 17.67 21.49
N LEU A 90 -11.20 17.66 22.66
CA LEU A 90 -12.18 16.64 23.01
C LEU A 90 -13.31 16.59 21.97
N GLY A 91 -13.62 15.37 21.51
CA GLY A 91 -14.65 15.11 20.49
C GLY A 91 -14.09 14.93 19.06
N GLN A 92 -12.82 15.09 18.86
CA GLN A 92 -12.15 14.72 17.61
C GLN A 92 -11.70 13.25 17.64
N ASP A 93 -11.65 12.59 16.48
CA ASP A 93 -11.31 11.16 16.35
C ASP A 93 -9.85 10.87 16.74
N ASP A 94 -8.98 11.86 16.63
CA ASP A 94 -7.56 11.78 16.97
C ASP A 94 -7.24 12.19 18.43
N PHE A 95 -8.25 12.56 19.22
CA PHE A 95 -8.07 12.87 20.62
C PHE A 95 -7.52 11.66 21.39
N LEU A 96 -6.42 11.86 22.14
CA LEU A 96 -5.67 10.80 22.82
C LEU A 96 -5.19 9.65 21.91
N SER A 97 -5.04 9.90 20.63
CA SER A 97 -4.36 8.98 19.70
C SER A 97 -2.87 9.30 19.69
N LEU A 98 -2.03 8.40 20.18
CA LEU A 98 -0.60 8.60 20.34
C LEU A 98 0.19 7.72 19.39
N ARG A 99 1.30 8.26 18.85
CA ARG A 99 2.23 7.51 18.01
C ARG A 99 3.11 6.61 18.88
N LEU A 100 3.08 5.31 18.64
CA LEU A 100 3.92 4.33 19.32
C LEU A 100 5.28 4.17 18.63
N GLY A 101 5.35 4.40 17.33
CA GLY A 101 6.55 4.21 16.53
C GLY A 101 6.24 4.21 15.04
N CYS A 102 7.13 3.59 14.26
CA CYS A 102 6.93 3.36 12.82
C CYS A 102 6.88 1.87 12.52
N GLY A 103 6.13 1.51 11.51
CA GLY A 103 6.02 0.13 11.06
C GLY A 103 5.20 0.00 9.78
N ASN A 104 4.69 -1.19 9.53
CA ASN A 104 3.88 -1.47 8.36
C ASN A 104 2.40 -1.24 8.65
N VAL A 105 1.80 -0.30 7.95
CA VAL A 105 0.37 0.03 8.02
C VAL A 105 -0.31 -0.45 6.74
N ALA A 106 -1.53 -0.95 6.83
CA ALA A 106 -2.30 -1.33 5.65
C ALA A 106 -2.62 -0.10 4.79
N LEU A 107 -2.57 -0.28 3.46
CA LEU A 107 -3.07 0.73 2.55
C LEU A 107 -4.59 0.79 2.68
N ASP A 108 -5.12 1.97 2.98
CA ASP A 108 -6.55 2.26 3.03
C ASP A 108 -7.01 2.77 1.65
N ALA A 109 -7.11 1.82 0.71
CA ALA A 109 -7.61 2.09 -0.63
C ALA A 109 -8.57 0.98 -1.06
N ASP A 110 -9.72 1.36 -1.60
CA ASP A 110 -10.70 0.41 -2.18
C ASP A 110 -10.22 -0.04 -3.57
N ILE A 111 -9.30 -0.98 -3.59
CA ILE A 111 -8.76 -1.55 -4.83
C ILE A 111 -9.65 -2.70 -5.27
N LYS A 112 -10.43 -2.49 -6.35
CA LYS A 112 -11.29 -3.52 -6.93
C LYS A 112 -10.51 -4.35 -7.93
N PHE A 113 -10.32 -5.62 -7.59
CA PHE A 113 -9.76 -6.60 -8.51
C PHE A 113 -10.89 -7.35 -9.24
N PRO A 114 -10.70 -7.72 -10.52
CA PRO A 114 -11.65 -8.58 -11.21
C PRO A 114 -11.75 -9.95 -10.53
N ASP A 115 -12.95 -10.52 -10.53
CA ASP A 115 -13.18 -11.85 -9.97
C ASP A 115 -12.23 -12.89 -10.59
N LYS A 116 -11.70 -13.79 -9.76
CA LYS A 116 -10.86 -14.90 -10.21
C LYS A 116 -11.71 -15.83 -11.09
N ARG A 117 -11.58 -15.69 -12.42
CA ARG A 117 -12.22 -16.60 -13.34
C ARG A 117 -11.37 -17.84 -13.55
N PHE A 118 -12.01 -19.01 -13.44
CA PHE A 118 -11.35 -20.25 -13.80
C PHE A 118 -11.16 -20.26 -15.33
N SER A 119 -9.91 -20.22 -15.78
CA SER A 119 -9.54 -20.39 -17.19
C SER A 119 -8.72 -21.66 -17.31
N VAL A 120 -9.09 -22.49 -18.29
CA VAL A 120 -8.37 -23.74 -18.61
C VAL A 120 -7.00 -23.43 -19.24
N ASP A 121 -6.90 -22.31 -19.95
CA ASP A 121 -5.63 -21.80 -20.48
C ASP A 121 -5.00 -20.87 -19.44
N ALA A 122 -3.80 -21.22 -19.00
CA ALA A 122 -3.02 -20.40 -18.07
C ALA A 122 -2.64 -19.08 -18.73
N ASP A 123 -3.50 -18.07 -18.58
CA ASP A 123 -3.18 -16.70 -19.00
C ASP A 123 -2.17 -16.13 -18.01
N LEU A 124 -0.92 -15.95 -18.45
CA LEU A 124 0.17 -15.39 -17.65
C LEU A 124 -0.21 -14.02 -17.06
N LEU A 125 -0.99 -13.23 -17.80
CA LEU A 125 -1.46 -11.92 -17.36
C LEU A 125 -2.46 -12.01 -16.21
N GLN A 126 -3.35 -12.99 -16.23
CA GLN A 126 -4.28 -13.26 -15.14
C GLN A 126 -3.54 -13.65 -13.85
N ASN A 127 -2.45 -14.41 -13.99
CA ASN A 127 -1.61 -14.75 -12.85
C ASN A 127 -0.89 -13.53 -12.26
N GLU A 128 -0.47 -12.56 -13.08
CA GLU A 128 0.10 -11.31 -12.60
C GLU A 128 -0.92 -10.48 -11.81
N VAL A 129 -2.16 -10.39 -12.28
CA VAL A 129 -3.25 -9.71 -11.57
C VAL A 129 -3.57 -10.41 -10.26
N ASN A 130 -3.69 -11.74 -10.26
CA ASN A 130 -3.95 -12.51 -9.05
C ASN A 130 -2.84 -12.33 -8.01
N ARG A 131 -1.58 -12.34 -8.44
CA ARG A 131 -0.44 -12.06 -7.55
C ARG A 131 -0.50 -10.66 -6.95
N LEU A 132 -0.88 -9.67 -7.74
CA LEU A 132 -1.06 -8.29 -7.25
C LEU A 132 -2.20 -8.22 -6.21
N ALA A 133 -3.30 -8.93 -6.46
CA ALA A 133 -4.46 -9.00 -5.57
C ALA A 133 -4.16 -9.75 -4.26
N ASP A 134 -3.37 -10.81 -4.33
CA ASP A 134 -3.01 -11.63 -3.17
C ASP A 134 -1.89 -11.00 -2.31
N THR A 135 -1.21 -9.95 -2.81
CA THR A 135 -0.14 -9.25 -2.06
C THR A 135 -0.78 -8.17 -1.20
N PRO A 136 -0.67 -8.24 0.15
CA PRO A 136 -1.20 -7.19 0.99
C PRO A 136 -0.47 -5.89 0.72
N GLN A 137 -1.22 -4.85 0.34
CA GLN A 137 -0.68 -3.51 0.14
C GLN A 137 -0.38 -2.91 1.52
N LYS A 138 0.88 -2.68 1.79
CA LYS A 138 1.36 -2.15 3.07
C LYS A 138 2.28 -0.96 2.83
N LEU A 139 2.06 0.07 3.61
CA LEU A 139 2.92 1.24 3.69
C LEU A 139 4.02 0.93 4.71
N SER A 140 5.25 0.87 4.27
CA SER A 140 6.40 0.70 5.16
C SER A 140 6.79 2.01 5.82
N ASP A 141 7.35 1.91 7.01
CA ASP A 141 7.87 3.05 7.77
C ASP A 141 6.82 4.16 8.00
N SER A 142 5.59 3.73 8.27
CA SER A 142 4.44 4.61 8.55
C SER A 142 4.16 4.65 10.05
N PRO A 143 3.63 5.77 10.59
CA PRO A 143 3.31 5.88 12.01
C PRO A 143 2.29 4.82 12.44
N ILE A 144 2.59 4.13 13.55
CA ILE A 144 1.64 3.27 14.25
C ILE A 144 1.12 4.02 15.45
N THR A 145 -0.20 4.11 15.57
CA THR A 145 -0.88 4.84 16.65
C THR A 145 -1.67 3.91 17.55
N CYS A 146 -1.88 4.35 18.78
CA CYS A 146 -2.78 3.76 19.75
C CYS A 146 -3.69 4.83 20.34
N SER A 147 -5.00 4.59 20.29
CA SER A 147 -5.99 5.47 20.93
C SER A 147 -6.19 5.04 22.40
N LEU A 148 -5.87 5.91 23.34
CA LEU A 148 -6.13 5.67 24.76
C LEU A 148 -7.62 5.75 25.09
N LEU A 149 -8.44 6.34 24.25
CA LEU A 149 -9.91 6.30 24.40
C LEU A 149 -10.46 4.89 24.16
N HIS A 150 -9.96 4.20 23.12
CA HIS A 150 -10.39 2.84 22.80
C HIS A 150 -9.68 1.78 23.64
N SER A 151 -8.50 2.10 24.18
CA SER A 151 -7.69 1.22 25.03
C SER A 151 -7.37 1.91 26.36
N PRO A 152 -8.35 2.07 27.25
CA PRO A 152 -8.18 2.86 28.48
C PRO A 152 -7.19 2.25 29.47
N VAL A 153 -6.88 0.96 29.33
CA VAL A 153 -5.84 0.29 30.10
C VAL A 153 -4.81 -0.26 29.12
N THR A 154 -3.61 0.32 29.15
CA THR A 154 -2.52 -0.06 28.26
C THR A 154 -1.30 -0.41 29.11
N GLY A 155 -0.75 -1.60 28.90
CA GLY A 155 0.47 -2.07 29.56
C GLY A 155 1.69 -1.93 28.66
N VAL A 156 2.79 -1.41 29.22
CA VAL A 156 4.10 -1.37 28.56
C VAL A 156 5.00 -2.38 29.24
N VAL A 157 5.50 -3.36 28.47
CA VAL A 157 6.39 -4.41 28.98
C VAL A 157 7.73 -4.33 28.26
N GLY A 158 8.82 -4.28 29.00
CA GLY A 158 10.16 -4.18 28.45
C GLY A 158 11.21 -3.99 29.55
N GLU A 159 12.45 -3.74 29.17
CA GLU A 159 13.49 -3.35 30.07
C GLU A 159 13.16 -2.00 30.75
N SER A 160 13.46 -1.86 32.02
CA SER A 160 13.06 -0.70 32.85
C SER A 160 13.40 0.65 32.21
N GLU A 161 14.60 0.79 31.65
CA GLU A 161 15.05 2.04 31.03
C GLU A 161 14.30 2.31 29.72
N GLY A 162 14.14 1.28 28.85
CA GLY A 162 13.42 1.39 27.61
C GLY A 162 11.93 1.67 27.80
N ALA A 163 11.28 0.98 28.74
CA ALA A 163 9.89 1.19 29.08
C ALA A 163 9.63 2.61 29.61
N ARG A 164 10.54 3.11 30.45
CA ARG A 164 10.48 4.49 30.99
C ARG A 164 10.62 5.52 29.86
N ALA A 165 11.65 5.41 29.03
CA ALA A 165 11.85 6.34 27.91
C ALA A 165 10.64 6.36 26.97
N PHE A 166 10.02 5.20 26.74
CA PHE A 166 8.81 5.09 25.97
C PHE A 166 7.63 5.81 26.63
N LEU A 167 7.40 5.61 27.94
CA LEU A 167 6.34 6.31 28.69
C LEU A 167 6.56 7.83 28.69
N GLN A 168 7.79 8.29 28.88
CA GLN A 168 8.13 9.71 28.79
C GLN A 168 7.81 10.29 27.41
N SER A 169 8.04 9.51 26.36
CA SER A 169 7.69 9.92 25.01
C SER A 169 6.17 10.07 24.78
N LEU A 170 5.36 9.20 25.40
CA LEU A 170 3.89 9.31 25.35
C LEU A 170 3.40 10.53 26.14
N ILE A 171 3.97 10.78 27.32
CA ILE A 171 3.65 11.96 28.13
C ILE A 171 3.98 13.25 27.37
N LEU A 172 5.14 13.31 26.73
CA LEU A 172 5.53 14.45 25.90
C LEU A 172 4.55 14.69 24.75
N GLN A 173 4.11 13.63 24.07
CA GLN A 173 3.10 13.74 23.03
C GLN A 173 1.77 14.28 23.58
N ILE A 174 1.30 13.77 24.73
CA ILE A 174 0.07 14.26 25.36
C ILE A 174 0.20 15.75 25.68
N ALA A 175 1.33 16.19 26.27
CA ALA A 175 1.57 17.58 26.62
C ALA A 175 1.67 18.51 25.38
N ALA A 176 2.16 18.00 24.26
CA ALA A 176 2.28 18.77 23.02
C ALA A 176 0.96 18.88 22.26
N LEU A 177 0.16 17.81 22.26
CA LEU A 177 -1.02 17.69 21.39
C LEU A 177 -2.32 18.12 22.08
N HIS A 178 -2.38 18.10 23.41
CA HIS A 178 -3.62 18.35 24.16
C HIS A 178 -3.47 19.52 25.12
N GLY A 179 -4.51 20.31 25.24
CA GLY A 179 -4.57 21.43 26.18
C GLY A 179 -4.60 20.96 27.65
N TYR A 180 -3.95 21.70 28.53
CA TYR A 180 -3.87 21.41 29.96
C TYR A 180 -5.26 21.47 30.65
N ASP A 181 -6.24 22.07 30.04
CA ASP A 181 -7.63 22.16 30.50
C ASP A 181 -8.43 20.89 30.16
N GLN A 182 -8.02 20.16 29.11
CA GLN A 182 -8.72 18.97 28.62
C GLN A 182 -8.13 17.67 29.17
N VAL A 183 -6.80 17.61 29.35
CA VAL A 183 -6.13 16.40 29.82
C VAL A 183 -5.31 16.72 31.08
N LYS A 184 -5.46 15.85 32.10
CA LYS A 184 -4.64 15.88 33.31
C LYS A 184 -3.83 14.59 33.39
N ILE A 185 -2.56 14.71 33.73
CA ILE A 185 -1.64 13.59 33.87
C ILE A 185 -1.32 13.43 35.36
N ALA A 186 -1.53 12.24 35.90
CA ALA A 186 -1.09 11.87 37.26
C ALA A 186 -0.12 10.70 37.16
N LEU A 187 1.07 10.87 37.74
CA LEU A 187 2.10 9.84 37.77
C LEU A 187 2.15 9.22 39.18
N PHE A 188 2.05 7.90 39.25
CA PHE A 188 2.27 7.12 40.45
C PHE A 188 3.57 6.35 40.28
N VAL A 189 4.61 6.76 41.01
CA VAL A 189 5.95 6.18 40.91
C VAL A 189 6.40 5.72 42.28
N ASP A 190 7.31 4.75 42.34
CA ASP A 190 7.93 4.34 43.57
C ASP A 190 8.90 5.44 44.07
N ALA A 191 9.03 5.59 45.38
CA ALA A 191 9.90 6.61 46.00
C ALA A 191 11.38 6.52 45.54
N ALA A 192 11.82 5.32 45.17
CA ALA A 192 13.16 5.09 44.62
C ALA A 192 13.35 5.73 43.23
N ASP A 193 12.26 5.88 42.45
CA ASP A 193 12.28 6.36 41.05
C ASP A 193 11.90 7.84 40.92
N GLU A 194 11.52 8.52 42.00
CA GLU A 194 11.02 9.91 41.99
C GLU A 194 12.02 10.87 41.32
N SER A 195 13.32 10.72 41.61
CA SER A 195 14.35 11.56 41.00
C SER A 195 14.52 11.41 39.48
N THR A 196 14.00 10.34 38.92
CA THR A 196 14.09 10.05 37.49
C THR A 196 12.91 10.64 36.70
N TRP A 197 11.82 11.01 37.40
CA TRP A 197 10.60 11.59 36.83
C TRP A 197 10.44 13.09 37.16
N SER A 198 11.33 13.66 37.97
CA SER A 198 11.43 15.09 38.25
C SER A 198 12.37 15.78 37.25
#